data_c3bc527fd7be91fb068d31dcf5724bc6
#
_entry.id   c3bc527fd7be91fb068d31dcf5724bc6
#
_cell.length_a   1.000
_cell.length_b   1.000
_cell.length_c   1.000
_cell.angle_alpha   90.00
_cell.angle_beta   90.00
_cell.angle_gamma   90.00
#
_symmetry.space_group_name_H-M   'P 1'
#
loop_
_entity.id
_entity.type
_entity.pdbx_description
1 polymer ?
#
loop_
_entity_poly.entity_id
_entity_poly.type
_entity_poly.pdbx_seq_one_letter_code
_entity_poly.pdbx_strand_id
1 'polypeptide(L)'
;MKLIKTTVERHLNKLCGEIGARATGSAANQQAVNYSAEVFEALGYEVTLQKFSCMNWQNDGAELEVDGQQVEIEAAEYSLPCEVNGKFVCVSTIEELAAADLTNKICVLYGDLCKEPLMPKSMIFWNPEEHQAIIRELEMKQPLAVITVSFLPEVAVPIIQDGDFEIPCGAVKGEVLPILLNSQGDNQLRLFTERRPATGANVIVTKGTGKKLSFSAHIDTKPTTPGALDNGSGVATLLTLAEQLSSVETGYQIEMVLFNGEDYYSMPGEMAFMSQSLNDPAAYHCAFNVDGVGMQDSSTSYSFYEFPAELQQRIEEIAAVSPQLEPTNPWPMGDHMLFAGAGIPAVALTATNIYSLMESVMHTPNDNLSIVDFERIVETVEFLEKVVHTI
;
A
#
# COMPACT_ATOMS: atom_id res chain seq x y z
N MET A 1 -29.53 5.51 1.91
CA MET A 1 -28.94 5.33 0.57
C MET A 1 -28.55 6.65 -0.12
N LYS A 2 -29.46 7.50 -0.64
CA LYS A 2 -29.05 8.70 -1.43
C LYS A 2 -28.11 9.67 -0.68
N LEU A 3 -28.32 9.90 0.60
CA LEU A 3 -27.46 10.79 1.41
C LEU A 3 -26.08 10.14 1.66
N ILE A 4 -26.05 8.86 2.02
CA ILE A 4 -24.80 8.10 2.22
C ILE A 4 -23.96 8.12 0.94
N LYS A 5 -24.58 7.85 -0.23
CA LYS A 5 -23.89 7.89 -1.52
C LYS A 5 -23.23 9.26 -1.79
N THR A 6 -23.97 10.35 -1.55
CA THR A 6 -23.41 11.70 -1.75
C THR A 6 -22.22 11.97 -0.82
N THR A 7 -22.25 11.43 0.40
CA THR A 7 -21.12 11.53 1.34
C THR A 7 -19.91 10.74 0.85
N VAL A 8 -20.10 9.49 0.42
CA VAL A 8 -19.03 8.66 -0.19
C VAL A 8 -18.41 9.36 -1.40
N GLU A 9 -19.24 9.83 -2.33
CA GLU A 9 -18.79 10.57 -3.52
C GLU A 9 -17.97 11.81 -3.15
N ARG A 10 -18.38 12.57 -2.14
CA ARG A 10 -17.65 13.74 -1.66
C ARG A 10 -16.26 13.37 -1.15
N HIS A 11 -16.15 12.33 -0.30
CA HIS A 11 -14.86 11.92 0.27
C HIS A 11 -13.91 11.36 -0.79
N LEU A 12 -14.41 10.50 -1.68
CA LEU A 12 -13.59 9.95 -2.76
C LEU A 12 -13.13 11.01 -3.76
N ASN A 13 -14.02 11.93 -4.17
CA ASN A 13 -13.62 13.04 -5.03
C ASN A 13 -12.55 13.91 -4.37
N LYS A 14 -12.65 14.16 -3.07
CA LYS A 14 -11.62 14.90 -2.32
C LYS A 14 -10.30 14.19 -2.30
N LEU A 15 -10.29 12.90 -1.92
CA LEU A 15 -9.05 12.12 -1.74
C LEU A 15 -8.40 11.78 -3.08
N CYS A 16 -9.16 11.25 -4.04
CA CYS A 16 -8.62 10.68 -5.27
C CYS A 16 -8.71 11.60 -6.47
N GLY A 17 -9.68 12.55 -6.46
CA GLY A 17 -9.87 13.53 -7.55
C GLY A 17 -9.09 14.82 -7.34
N GLU A 18 -9.19 15.43 -6.14
CA GLU A 18 -8.56 16.73 -5.85
C GLU A 18 -7.14 16.57 -5.29
N ILE A 19 -6.92 15.66 -4.34
CA ILE A 19 -5.62 15.41 -3.73
C ILE A 19 -4.79 14.49 -4.65
N GLY A 20 -5.38 13.39 -5.10
CA GLY A 20 -4.76 12.43 -6.00
C GLY A 20 -3.77 11.49 -5.30
N ALA A 21 -2.66 11.20 -5.97
CA ALA A 21 -1.59 10.36 -5.42
C ALA A 21 -1.04 11.00 -4.12
N ARG A 22 -1.04 10.22 -3.05
CA ARG A 22 -0.78 10.70 -1.69
C ARG A 22 0.24 9.83 -0.95
N ALA A 23 1.36 9.60 -1.65
CA ALA A 23 2.46 8.81 -1.10
C ALA A 23 2.92 9.33 0.26
N THR A 24 3.19 8.41 1.18
CA THR A 24 3.62 8.69 2.56
C THR A 24 4.75 9.73 2.60
N GLY A 25 4.59 10.74 3.43
CA GLY A 25 5.55 11.85 3.57
C GLY A 25 5.41 12.96 2.55
N SER A 26 4.56 12.84 1.54
CA SER A 26 4.32 13.88 0.54
C SER A 26 3.38 14.98 1.06
N ALA A 27 3.38 16.13 0.38
CA ALA A 27 2.44 17.22 0.69
C ALA A 27 0.97 16.81 0.45
N ALA A 28 0.71 15.97 -0.55
CA ALA A 28 -0.62 15.41 -0.81
C ALA A 28 -1.08 14.47 0.31
N ASN A 29 -0.18 13.63 0.81
CA ASN A 29 -0.45 12.77 1.97
C ASN A 29 -0.81 13.61 3.21
N GLN A 30 -0.05 14.66 3.51
CA GLN A 30 -0.38 15.56 4.62
C GLN A 30 -1.75 16.26 4.44
N GLN A 31 -2.14 16.59 3.20
CA GLN A 31 -3.47 17.15 2.92
C GLN A 31 -4.58 16.12 3.20
N ALA A 32 -4.38 14.84 2.84
CA ALA A 32 -5.33 13.78 3.11
C ALA A 32 -5.48 13.51 4.62
N VAL A 33 -4.36 13.48 5.36
CA VAL A 33 -4.34 13.37 6.83
C VAL A 33 -5.12 14.52 7.47
N ASN A 34 -4.82 15.77 7.09
CA ASN A 34 -5.50 16.95 7.65
C ASN A 34 -7.00 16.95 7.33
N TYR A 35 -7.37 16.67 6.08
CA TYR A 35 -8.77 16.58 5.66
C TYR A 35 -9.55 15.56 6.49
N SER A 36 -8.98 14.36 6.67
CA SER A 36 -9.63 13.30 7.41
C SER A 36 -9.77 13.66 8.90
N ALA A 37 -8.73 14.22 9.49
CA ALA A 37 -8.75 14.69 10.88
C ALA A 37 -9.84 15.76 11.09
N GLU A 38 -9.93 16.78 10.22
CA GLU A 38 -10.93 17.84 10.27
C GLU A 38 -12.37 17.28 10.17
N VAL A 39 -12.60 16.28 9.30
CA VAL A 39 -13.91 15.61 9.20
C VAL A 39 -14.28 14.92 10.51
N PHE A 40 -13.38 14.13 11.09
CA PHE A 40 -13.64 13.45 12.37
C PHE A 40 -13.85 14.42 13.53
N GLU A 41 -13.05 15.47 13.63
CA GLU A 41 -13.21 16.51 14.66
C GLU A 41 -14.58 17.20 14.56
N ALA A 42 -15.02 17.55 13.34
CA ALA A 42 -16.33 18.15 13.10
C ALA A 42 -17.50 17.25 13.51
N LEU A 43 -17.30 15.92 13.51
CA LEU A 43 -18.28 14.91 13.95
C LEU A 43 -18.20 14.62 15.47
N GLY A 44 -17.30 15.29 16.18
CA GLY A 44 -17.16 15.16 17.63
C GLY A 44 -16.38 13.92 18.09
N TYR A 45 -15.52 13.36 17.23
CA TYR A 45 -14.55 12.34 17.63
C TYR A 45 -13.35 13.00 18.29
N GLU A 46 -12.73 12.31 19.25
CA GLU A 46 -11.41 12.68 19.76
C GLU A 46 -10.36 12.22 18.74
N VAL A 47 -9.55 13.17 18.24
CA VAL A 47 -8.58 12.90 17.18
C VAL A 47 -7.15 12.92 17.73
N THR A 48 -6.38 11.89 17.41
CA THR A 48 -4.95 11.79 17.71
C THR A 48 -4.17 11.59 16.40
N LEU A 49 -3.23 12.49 16.11
CA LEU A 49 -2.28 12.31 15.03
C LEU A 49 -1.03 11.62 15.58
N GLN A 50 -0.90 10.33 15.32
CA GLN A 50 0.25 9.53 15.72
C GLN A 50 1.37 9.69 14.70
N LYS A 51 2.30 10.60 14.99
CA LYS A 51 3.40 10.97 14.09
C LYS A 51 4.51 9.95 14.09
N PHE A 52 5.13 9.77 12.91
CA PHE A 52 6.31 8.95 12.70
C PHE A 52 7.25 9.59 11.68
N SER A 53 8.53 9.21 11.71
CA SER A 53 9.51 9.64 10.72
C SER A 53 9.38 8.78 9.46
N CYS A 54 9.46 9.43 8.30
CA CYS A 54 9.45 8.78 7.00
C CYS A 54 10.33 9.56 6.02
N MET A 55 10.30 9.16 4.77
CA MET A 55 10.97 9.81 3.65
C MET A 55 9.92 10.29 2.65
N ASN A 56 10.04 11.52 2.17
CA ASN A 56 9.39 11.95 0.94
C ASN A 56 10.35 11.70 -0.21
N TRP A 57 9.94 10.85 -1.15
CA TRP A 57 10.70 10.58 -2.35
C TRP A 57 10.10 11.32 -3.54
N GLN A 58 10.95 11.97 -4.33
CA GLN A 58 10.58 12.68 -5.54
C GLN A 58 11.29 12.08 -6.74
N ASN A 59 10.58 11.99 -7.86
CA ASN A 59 11.09 11.49 -9.13
C ASN A 59 10.83 12.53 -10.22
N ASP A 60 11.92 13.14 -10.73
CA ASP A 60 11.89 14.11 -11.81
C ASP A 60 12.29 13.48 -13.16
N GLY A 61 12.39 12.14 -13.22
CA GLY A 61 12.67 11.37 -14.43
C GLY A 61 13.92 10.50 -14.37
N ALA A 62 14.15 9.79 -15.47
CA ALA A 62 15.31 8.93 -15.65
C ALA A 62 15.74 8.92 -17.13
N GLU A 63 17.04 8.73 -17.39
CA GLU A 63 17.61 8.62 -18.72
C GLU A 63 18.58 7.45 -18.77
N LEU A 64 18.49 6.65 -19.83
CA LEU A 64 19.43 5.57 -20.13
C LEU A 64 19.91 5.68 -21.57
N GLU A 65 21.21 5.79 -21.75
CA GLU A 65 21.85 5.72 -23.06
C GLU A 65 22.69 4.45 -23.17
N VAL A 66 22.40 3.63 -24.19
CA VAL A 66 23.07 2.35 -24.47
C VAL A 66 23.69 2.42 -25.84
N ASP A 67 25.02 2.34 -25.91
CA ASP A 67 25.78 2.44 -27.16
C ASP A 67 25.37 3.66 -28.04
N GLY A 68 25.08 4.80 -27.39
CA GLY A 68 24.66 6.05 -28.04
C GLY A 68 23.18 6.13 -28.43
N GLN A 69 22.35 5.18 -28.02
CA GLN A 69 20.90 5.18 -28.24
C GLN A 69 20.14 5.39 -26.92
N GLN A 70 19.14 6.25 -26.96
CA GLN A 70 18.24 6.43 -25.82
C GLN A 70 17.32 5.24 -25.66
N VAL A 71 17.19 4.74 -24.43
CA VAL A 71 16.34 3.62 -24.03
C VAL A 71 15.44 4.10 -22.91
N GLU A 72 14.16 3.75 -23.00
CA GLU A 72 13.17 4.09 -21.96
C GLU A 72 13.51 3.37 -20.66
N ILE A 73 13.55 4.12 -19.56
CA ILE A 73 13.82 3.62 -18.22
C ILE A 73 12.98 4.39 -17.21
N GLU A 74 12.59 3.73 -16.15
CA GLU A 74 11.93 4.34 -14.99
C GLU A 74 12.84 4.24 -13.76
N ALA A 75 12.88 5.30 -12.94
CA ALA A 75 13.53 5.21 -11.63
C ALA A 75 12.71 4.30 -10.72
N ALA A 76 13.35 3.35 -10.06
CA ALA A 76 12.68 2.54 -9.04
C ALA A 76 12.24 3.41 -7.86
N GLU A 77 11.10 3.09 -7.26
CA GLU A 77 10.62 3.81 -6.08
C GLU A 77 11.67 3.83 -4.98
N TYR A 78 11.82 4.98 -4.36
CA TYR A 78 12.85 5.25 -3.33
C TYR A 78 14.30 5.17 -3.82
N SER A 79 14.58 5.02 -5.11
CA SER A 79 15.96 5.03 -5.62
C SER A 79 16.70 6.30 -5.26
N LEU A 80 18.00 6.18 -5.03
CA LEU A 80 18.94 7.30 -4.97
C LEU A 80 19.14 7.94 -6.35
N PRO A 81 19.46 9.25 -6.42
CA PRO A 81 19.88 9.87 -7.66
C PRO A 81 21.25 9.35 -8.11
N CYS A 82 21.49 9.34 -9.41
CA CYS A 82 22.82 9.08 -9.94
C CYS A 82 23.06 9.74 -11.30
N GLU A 83 24.34 9.94 -11.63
CA GLU A 83 24.85 10.15 -12.97
C GLU A 83 26.11 9.29 -13.11
N VAL A 84 25.99 8.14 -13.77
CA VAL A 84 27.04 7.13 -13.86
C VAL A 84 27.26 6.67 -15.30
N ASN A 85 28.53 6.34 -15.59
CA ASN A 85 28.92 5.73 -16.85
C ASN A 85 29.63 4.41 -16.54
N GLY A 86 29.23 3.34 -17.23
CA GLY A 86 29.81 2.03 -16.98
C GLY A 86 29.38 0.96 -17.98
N LYS A 87 30.15 -0.12 -18.02
CA LYS A 87 29.77 -1.31 -18.76
C LYS A 87 28.70 -2.07 -18.00
N PHE A 88 27.82 -2.72 -18.74
CA PHE A 88 26.86 -3.65 -18.15
C PHE A 88 27.51 -4.97 -17.74
N VAL A 89 27.06 -5.50 -16.61
CA VAL A 89 27.20 -6.90 -16.22
C VAL A 89 25.79 -7.43 -16.03
N CYS A 90 25.37 -8.28 -16.95
CA CYS A 90 24.03 -8.86 -16.98
C CYS A 90 24.06 -10.21 -16.29
N VAL A 91 23.18 -10.41 -15.32
CA VAL A 91 23.06 -11.65 -14.50
C VAL A 91 21.61 -12.05 -14.35
N SER A 92 21.34 -13.34 -14.42
CA SER A 92 19.97 -13.90 -14.41
C SER A 92 19.68 -14.83 -13.24
N THR A 93 20.72 -15.27 -12.53
CA THR A 93 20.60 -16.16 -11.37
C THR A 93 21.43 -15.66 -10.20
N ILE A 94 21.14 -16.14 -8.99
CA ILE A 94 21.89 -15.77 -7.79
C ILE A 94 23.35 -16.25 -7.85
N GLU A 95 23.62 -17.38 -8.49
CA GLU A 95 24.97 -17.90 -8.68
C GLU A 95 25.79 -17.03 -9.60
N GLU A 96 25.18 -16.53 -10.68
CA GLU A 96 25.80 -15.56 -11.60
C GLU A 96 26.09 -14.25 -10.88
N LEU A 97 25.12 -13.73 -10.11
CA LEU A 97 25.29 -12.53 -9.30
C LEU A 97 26.42 -12.68 -8.29
N ALA A 98 26.47 -13.81 -7.56
CA ALA A 98 27.51 -14.12 -6.59
C ALA A 98 28.90 -14.22 -7.24
N ALA A 99 29.02 -14.73 -8.48
CA ALA A 99 30.29 -14.87 -9.21
C ALA A 99 30.74 -13.58 -9.92
N ALA A 100 29.82 -12.62 -10.17
CA ALA A 100 30.08 -11.43 -10.97
C ALA A 100 31.04 -10.45 -10.27
N ASP A 101 31.95 -9.84 -11.04
CA ASP A 101 32.67 -8.65 -10.64
C ASP A 101 31.89 -7.40 -11.10
N LEU A 102 31.32 -6.68 -10.13
CA LEU A 102 30.51 -5.47 -10.36
C LEU A 102 31.26 -4.16 -10.12
N THR A 103 32.58 -4.22 -9.88
CA THR A 103 33.41 -3.05 -9.58
C THR A 103 33.39 -2.05 -10.74
N ASN A 104 32.92 -0.82 -10.48
CA ASN A 104 32.76 0.24 -11.48
C ASN A 104 31.89 -0.15 -12.69
N LYS A 105 30.87 -0.96 -12.47
CA LYS A 105 29.96 -1.43 -13.52
C LYS A 105 28.50 -1.17 -13.12
N ILE A 106 27.63 -1.16 -14.10
CA ILE A 106 26.18 -1.13 -13.92
C ILE A 106 25.70 -2.59 -13.96
N CYS A 107 25.05 -3.05 -12.90
CA CYS A 107 24.50 -4.39 -12.81
C CYS A 107 23.11 -4.43 -13.47
N VAL A 108 22.92 -5.37 -14.41
CA VAL A 108 21.62 -5.61 -15.04
C VAL A 108 21.08 -6.94 -14.53
N LEU A 109 19.97 -6.88 -13.76
CA LEU A 109 19.27 -8.06 -13.28
C LEU A 109 18.15 -8.43 -14.25
N TYR A 110 18.03 -9.73 -14.58
CA TYR A 110 16.94 -10.24 -15.40
C TYR A 110 16.63 -11.71 -15.08
N GLY A 111 15.65 -12.30 -15.75
CA GLY A 111 15.31 -13.72 -15.61
C GLY A 111 14.86 -14.09 -14.20
N ASP A 112 15.54 -15.09 -13.61
CA ASP A 112 15.16 -15.62 -12.30
C ASP A 112 15.24 -14.59 -11.16
N LEU A 113 16.12 -13.60 -11.30
CA LEU A 113 16.26 -12.51 -10.32
C LEU A 113 15.14 -11.46 -10.40
N CYS A 114 14.34 -11.47 -11.48
CA CYS A 114 13.30 -10.48 -11.73
C CYS A 114 11.91 -11.10 -11.92
N LYS A 115 11.61 -12.23 -11.28
CA LYS A 115 10.30 -12.91 -11.37
C LYS A 115 9.16 -12.16 -10.71
N GLU A 116 9.48 -11.43 -9.64
CA GLU A 116 8.54 -10.69 -8.81
C GLU A 116 9.26 -9.54 -8.09
N PRO A 117 8.53 -8.52 -7.59
CA PRO A 117 9.11 -7.51 -6.73
C PRO A 117 9.73 -8.11 -5.46
N LEU A 118 10.92 -7.63 -5.10
CA LEU A 118 11.61 -8.07 -3.89
C LEU A 118 10.99 -7.41 -2.66
N MET A 119 10.89 -8.14 -1.57
CA MET A 119 10.52 -7.54 -0.28
C MET A 119 11.64 -6.59 0.17
N PRO A 120 11.26 -5.41 0.71
CA PRO A 120 12.22 -4.51 1.33
C PRO A 120 13.04 -5.21 2.41
N LYS A 121 14.32 -4.89 2.53
CA LYS A 121 15.25 -5.61 3.42
C LYS A 121 14.86 -5.52 4.90
N SER A 122 14.12 -4.49 5.30
CA SER A 122 13.64 -4.30 6.67
C SER A 122 12.24 -4.89 6.92
N MET A 123 11.61 -5.53 5.94
CA MET A 123 10.29 -6.15 6.10
C MET A 123 10.32 -7.27 7.12
N ILE A 124 9.44 -7.20 8.13
CA ILE A 124 9.43 -8.12 9.29
C ILE A 124 8.37 -9.22 9.20
N PHE A 125 7.32 -9.03 8.37
CA PHE A 125 6.22 -9.99 8.32
C PHE A 125 6.51 -11.15 7.37
N TRP A 126 7.03 -10.87 6.21
CA TRP A 126 7.40 -11.87 5.22
C TRP A 126 8.56 -11.35 4.37
N ASN A 127 9.70 -12.03 4.41
CA ASN A 127 10.88 -11.66 3.64
C ASN A 127 11.66 -12.92 3.26
N PRO A 128 11.41 -13.49 2.08
CA PRO A 128 12.05 -14.72 1.62
C PRO A 128 13.58 -14.61 1.60
N GLU A 129 14.26 -15.71 1.95
CA GLU A 129 15.73 -15.76 1.92
C GLU A 129 16.31 -15.47 0.52
N GLU A 130 15.59 -15.84 -0.53
CA GLU A 130 15.98 -15.55 -1.93
C GLU A 130 16.01 -14.05 -2.19
N HIS A 131 15.01 -13.29 -1.73
CA HIS A 131 14.97 -11.83 -1.84
C HIS A 131 16.11 -11.18 -1.07
N GLN A 132 16.31 -11.61 0.18
CA GLN A 132 17.40 -11.12 1.01
C GLN A 132 18.78 -11.41 0.42
N ALA A 133 18.96 -12.58 -0.22
CA ALA A 133 20.23 -12.96 -0.84
C ALA A 133 20.59 -12.03 -2.00
N ILE A 134 19.62 -11.67 -2.86
CA ILE A 134 19.83 -10.73 -3.97
C ILE A 134 20.29 -9.37 -3.45
N ILE A 135 19.59 -8.82 -2.47
CA ILE A 135 19.91 -7.52 -1.87
C ILE A 135 21.30 -7.55 -1.23
N ARG A 136 21.62 -8.60 -0.43
CA ARG A 136 22.94 -8.75 0.21
C ARG A 136 24.07 -8.81 -0.80
N GLU A 137 23.92 -9.58 -1.88
CA GLU A 137 24.95 -9.68 -2.93
C GLU A 137 25.22 -8.34 -3.61
N LEU A 138 24.14 -7.60 -3.94
CA LEU A 138 24.28 -6.26 -4.52
C LEU A 138 24.98 -5.29 -3.56
N GLU A 139 24.56 -5.26 -2.30
CA GLU A 139 25.15 -4.39 -1.28
C GLU A 139 26.62 -4.76 -0.96
N MET A 140 27.00 -6.03 -0.98
CA MET A 140 28.40 -6.43 -0.83
C MET A 140 29.28 -6.03 -2.00
N LYS A 141 28.74 -6.07 -3.22
CA LYS A 141 29.51 -5.83 -4.45
C LYS A 141 29.53 -4.36 -4.90
N GLN A 142 28.59 -3.54 -4.40
CA GLN A 142 28.51 -2.11 -4.63
C GLN A 142 28.67 -1.71 -6.11
N PRO A 143 27.81 -2.16 -7.06
CA PRO A 143 27.81 -1.65 -8.43
C PRO A 143 27.55 -0.14 -8.44
N LEU A 144 27.87 0.52 -9.56
CA LEU A 144 27.55 1.93 -9.76
C LEU A 144 26.06 2.21 -9.72
N ALA A 145 25.27 1.30 -10.26
CA ALA A 145 23.82 1.30 -10.24
C ALA A 145 23.30 -0.10 -10.60
N VAL A 146 22.00 -0.32 -10.35
CA VAL A 146 21.28 -1.53 -10.74
C VAL A 146 20.20 -1.15 -11.75
N ILE A 147 20.09 -1.91 -12.83
CA ILE A 147 18.96 -1.87 -13.77
C ILE A 147 18.23 -3.21 -13.66
N THR A 148 16.95 -3.19 -13.39
CA THR A 148 16.11 -4.38 -13.36
C THR A 148 15.30 -4.50 -14.64
N VAL A 149 15.29 -5.67 -15.26
CA VAL A 149 14.50 -5.92 -16.45
C VAL A 149 13.19 -6.56 -16.05
N SER A 150 12.09 -5.87 -16.32
CA SER A 150 10.75 -6.34 -15.99
C SER A 150 10.46 -7.73 -16.56
N PHE A 151 9.76 -8.55 -15.79
CA PHE A 151 9.19 -9.81 -16.27
C PHE A 151 8.04 -9.60 -17.27
N LEU A 152 7.49 -8.37 -17.35
CA LEU A 152 6.48 -7.98 -18.33
C LEU A 152 7.16 -7.34 -19.54
N PRO A 153 6.82 -7.74 -20.79
CA PRO A 153 7.46 -7.19 -22.00
C PRO A 153 7.24 -5.69 -22.16
N GLU A 154 6.03 -5.21 -21.93
CA GLU A 154 5.58 -3.86 -22.29
C GLU A 154 5.54 -2.86 -21.12
N VAL A 155 5.78 -3.33 -19.89
CA VAL A 155 5.71 -2.52 -18.67
C VAL A 155 7.00 -2.62 -17.90
N ALA A 156 7.57 -1.50 -17.49
CA ALA A 156 8.69 -1.48 -16.57
C ALA A 156 8.15 -1.65 -15.13
N VAL A 157 8.47 -2.79 -14.51
CA VAL A 157 8.12 -3.08 -13.11
C VAL A 157 9.42 -3.09 -12.32
N PRO A 158 9.66 -2.07 -11.46
CA PRO A 158 10.81 -2.09 -10.56
C PRO A 158 10.68 -3.24 -9.57
N ILE A 159 11.70 -4.09 -9.47
CA ILE A 159 11.71 -5.16 -8.48
C ILE A 159 12.30 -4.73 -7.13
N ILE A 160 13.07 -3.65 -7.08
CA ILE A 160 13.64 -3.09 -5.86
C ILE A 160 12.95 -1.77 -5.58
N GLN A 161 12.06 -1.77 -4.59
CA GLN A 161 11.30 -0.60 -4.11
C GLN A 161 11.58 -0.44 -2.62
N ASP A 162 12.81 -0.06 -2.27
CA ASP A 162 13.30 -0.07 -0.89
C ASP A 162 14.10 1.19 -0.57
N GLY A 163 13.59 2.00 0.34
CA GLY A 163 14.27 3.22 0.79
C GLY A 163 15.52 2.98 1.62
N ASP A 164 15.72 1.77 2.13
CA ASP A 164 16.93 1.37 2.85
C ASP A 164 17.98 0.76 1.93
N PHE A 165 17.69 0.60 0.63
CA PHE A 165 18.66 0.17 -0.37
C PHE A 165 19.48 1.36 -0.86
N GLU A 166 20.79 1.29 -0.70
CA GLU A 166 21.72 2.42 -0.89
C GLU A 166 22.44 2.42 -2.25
N ILE A 167 21.91 1.71 -3.24
CA ILE A 167 22.43 1.69 -4.60
C ILE A 167 21.37 2.25 -5.54
N PRO A 168 21.71 3.20 -6.46
CA PRO A 168 20.75 3.71 -7.44
C PRO A 168 20.16 2.59 -8.28
N CYS A 169 18.83 2.58 -8.45
CA CYS A 169 18.10 1.52 -9.13
C CYS A 169 17.06 2.08 -10.10
N GLY A 170 17.00 1.51 -11.31
CA GLY A 170 15.97 1.77 -12.30
C GLY A 170 15.42 0.48 -12.90
N ALA A 171 14.30 0.59 -13.61
CA ALA A 171 13.65 -0.53 -14.29
C ALA A 171 13.41 -0.24 -15.76
N VAL A 172 13.59 -1.25 -16.60
CA VAL A 172 13.26 -1.22 -18.03
C VAL A 172 12.23 -2.29 -18.37
N LYS A 173 11.50 -2.10 -19.47
CA LYS A 173 10.59 -3.10 -20.02
C LYS A 173 11.32 -4.37 -20.42
N GLY A 174 10.64 -5.53 -20.35
CA GLY A 174 11.25 -6.82 -20.73
C GLY A 174 11.77 -6.88 -22.18
N GLU A 175 11.10 -6.18 -23.09
CA GLU A 175 11.51 -6.09 -24.50
C GLU A 175 12.88 -5.40 -24.73
N VAL A 176 13.37 -4.64 -23.75
CA VAL A 176 14.66 -3.93 -23.80
C VAL A 176 15.84 -4.89 -23.57
N LEU A 177 15.64 -6.05 -22.96
CA LEU A 177 16.71 -6.98 -22.59
C LEU A 177 17.71 -7.29 -23.71
N PRO A 178 17.31 -7.54 -24.97
CA PRO A 178 18.27 -7.82 -26.05
C PRO A 178 19.23 -6.65 -26.31
N ILE A 179 18.79 -5.41 -26.12
CA ILE A 179 19.63 -4.21 -26.29
C ILE A 179 20.72 -4.21 -25.22
N LEU A 180 20.35 -4.45 -23.96
CA LEU A 180 21.29 -4.46 -22.83
C LEU A 180 22.31 -5.59 -22.94
N LEU A 181 21.88 -6.81 -23.31
CA LEU A 181 22.74 -7.98 -23.47
C LEU A 181 23.77 -7.82 -24.60
N ASN A 182 23.46 -7.06 -25.64
CA ASN A 182 24.34 -6.88 -26.80
C ASN A 182 25.22 -5.62 -26.71
N SER A 183 25.07 -4.81 -25.66
CA SER A 183 25.89 -3.60 -25.46
C SER A 183 27.36 -3.94 -25.30
N GLN A 184 28.20 -3.19 -26.00
CA GLN A 184 29.68 -3.35 -26.02
C GLN A 184 30.43 -2.15 -25.43
N GLY A 185 29.71 -1.01 -25.29
CA GLY A 185 30.29 0.26 -24.87
C GLY A 185 30.15 0.55 -23.39
N ASP A 186 30.56 1.76 -23.03
CA ASP A 186 30.14 2.37 -21.75
C ASP A 186 28.77 2.99 -21.95
N ASN A 187 27.89 2.72 -21.01
CA ASN A 187 26.52 3.16 -21.03
C ASN A 187 26.31 4.24 -19.95
N GLN A 188 25.42 5.17 -20.20
CA GLN A 188 25.13 6.24 -19.25
C GLN A 188 23.75 6.05 -18.63
N LEU A 189 23.69 6.08 -17.29
CA LEU A 189 22.45 6.12 -16.51
C LEU A 189 22.39 7.40 -15.69
N ARG A 190 21.26 8.10 -15.77
CA ARG A 190 20.90 9.23 -14.91
C ARG A 190 19.57 8.99 -14.29
N LEU A 191 19.49 9.14 -12.96
CA LEU A 191 18.26 9.12 -12.20
C LEU A 191 18.10 10.46 -11.49
N PHE A 192 17.03 11.18 -11.80
CA PHE A 192 16.73 12.50 -11.24
C PHE A 192 15.74 12.32 -10.08
N THR A 193 16.21 11.74 -9.00
CA THR A 193 15.40 11.45 -7.82
C THR A 193 15.94 12.20 -6.60
N GLU A 194 15.11 12.32 -5.58
CA GLU A 194 15.52 12.93 -4.32
C GLU A 194 14.82 12.25 -3.14
N ARG A 195 15.58 11.93 -2.09
CA ARG A 195 15.08 11.46 -0.79
C ARG A 195 15.15 12.63 0.21
N ARG A 196 14.02 13.01 0.79
CA ARG A 196 13.96 14.07 1.81
C ARG A 196 13.36 13.52 3.11
N PRO A 197 13.96 13.78 4.28
CA PRO A 197 13.32 13.48 5.55
C PRO A 197 11.94 14.13 5.63
N ALA A 198 10.95 13.37 6.08
CA ALA A 198 9.58 13.80 6.22
C ALA A 198 8.94 13.24 7.50
N THR A 199 7.73 13.67 7.78
CA THR A 199 6.91 13.15 8.88
C THR A 199 5.55 12.77 8.33
N GLY A 200 5.16 11.52 8.54
CA GLY A 200 3.79 11.02 8.33
C GLY A 200 3.03 10.98 9.65
N ALA A 201 1.74 10.70 9.59
CA ALA A 201 0.92 10.47 10.77
C ALA A 201 -0.23 9.52 10.46
N ASN A 202 -0.49 8.54 11.34
CA ASN A 202 -1.77 7.88 11.41
C ASN A 202 -2.82 8.84 11.96
N VAL A 203 -4.06 8.74 11.49
CA VAL A 203 -5.21 9.41 12.09
C VAL A 203 -5.95 8.38 12.95
N ILE A 204 -5.84 8.50 14.26
CA ILE A 204 -6.52 7.63 15.21
C ILE A 204 -7.62 8.44 15.89
N VAL A 205 -8.85 7.95 15.80
CA VAL A 205 -9.98 8.65 16.39
C VAL A 205 -10.81 7.72 17.27
N THR A 206 -11.34 8.30 18.35
CA THR A 206 -12.16 7.55 19.31
C THR A 206 -13.43 8.29 19.66
N LYS A 207 -14.49 7.52 19.97
CA LYS A 207 -15.75 8.04 20.50
C LYS A 207 -16.45 7.00 21.36
N GLY A 208 -17.04 7.42 22.48
CA GLY A 208 -17.69 6.52 23.43
C GLY A 208 -16.72 5.92 24.44
N THR A 209 -17.16 4.87 25.12
CA THR A 209 -16.40 4.19 26.17
C THR A 209 -16.65 2.68 26.15
N GLY A 210 -15.80 1.90 26.78
CA GLY A 210 -15.90 0.45 26.82
C GLY A 210 -14.79 -0.23 26.03
N LYS A 211 -15.01 -1.48 25.62
CA LYS A 211 -14.05 -2.16 24.73
C LYS A 211 -14.07 -1.50 23.37
N LYS A 212 -12.91 -1.47 22.73
CA LYS A 212 -12.76 -0.91 21.39
C LYS A 212 -13.40 -1.80 20.34
N LEU A 213 -14.24 -1.22 19.52
CA LEU A 213 -14.67 -1.73 18.24
C LEU A 213 -13.91 -0.91 17.18
N SER A 214 -12.88 -1.51 16.60
CA SER A 214 -11.93 -0.80 15.75
C SER A 214 -12.25 -1.00 14.28
N PHE A 215 -12.14 0.08 13.50
CA PHE A 215 -12.25 0.08 12.03
C PHE A 215 -11.02 0.71 11.45
N SER A 216 -10.42 0.08 10.42
CA SER A 216 -9.18 0.57 9.83
C SER A 216 -9.21 0.59 8.30
N ALA A 217 -8.42 1.49 7.73
CA ALA A 217 -8.10 1.60 6.32
C ALA A 217 -6.77 2.35 6.21
N HIS A 218 -5.99 2.16 5.16
CA HIS A 218 -4.81 3.01 4.97
C HIS A 218 -5.12 4.25 4.09
N ILE A 219 -4.40 5.35 4.34
CA ILE A 219 -4.67 6.64 3.71
C ILE A 219 -3.68 6.97 2.60
N ASP A 220 -2.50 6.39 2.63
CA ASP A 220 -1.46 6.58 1.63
C ASP A 220 -1.71 5.80 0.34
N THR A 221 -0.87 6.02 -0.64
CA THR A 221 -0.85 5.32 -1.94
C THR A 221 0.57 5.27 -2.47
N LYS A 222 0.80 4.45 -3.48
CA LYS A 222 2.01 4.56 -4.30
C LYS A 222 2.14 5.95 -4.96
N PRO A 223 3.38 6.42 -5.25
CA PRO A 223 3.62 7.81 -5.69
C PRO A 223 2.88 8.26 -6.93
N THR A 224 2.55 7.35 -7.85
CA THR A 224 1.89 7.68 -9.13
C THR A 224 0.43 7.25 -9.22
N THR A 225 -0.09 6.66 -8.14
CA THR A 225 -1.41 6.02 -8.10
C THR A 225 -2.42 6.94 -7.43
N PRO A 226 -3.54 7.32 -8.08
CA PRO A 226 -4.64 8.04 -7.43
C PRO A 226 -5.26 7.26 -6.26
N GLY A 227 -5.18 5.92 -6.28
CA GLY A 227 -5.58 5.03 -5.20
C GLY A 227 -7.05 5.17 -4.85
N ALA A 228 -7.93 4.93 -5.82
CA ALA A 228 -9.37 5.04 -5.60
C ALA A 228 -9.93 3.78 -4.93
N LEU A 229 -9.46 2.60 -5.34
CA LEU A 229 -9.72 1.34 -4.64
C LEU A 229 -8.73 1.15 -3.49
N ASP A 230 -7.46 1.44 -3.72
CA ASP A 230 -6.34 1.20 -2.85
C ASP A 230 -5.73 2.52 -2.33
N ASN A 231 -6.15 3.12 -1.18
CA ASN A 231 -7.33 2.67 -0.42
C ASN A 231 -8.24 3.88 -0.10
N GLY A 232 -8.47 4.74 -1.12
CA GLY A 232 -9.44 5.85 -1.00
C GLY A 232 -10.84 5.37 -0.66
N SER A 233 -11.23 4.20 -1.16
CA SER A 233 -12.52 3.58 -0.91
C SER A 233 -12.70 3.18 0.57
N GLY A 234 -11.68 2.60 1.18
CA GLY A 234 -11.68 2.28 2.60
C GLY A 234 -11.74 3.53 3.47
N VAL A 235 -10.92 4.55 3.17
CA VAL A 235 -10.96 5.84 3.89
C VAL A 235 -12.33 6.50 3.76
N ALA A 236 -12.92 6.54 2.56
CA ALA A 236 -14.25 7.12 2.34
C ALA A 236 -15.34 6.31 3.07
N THR A 237 -15.22 4.99 3.16
CA THR A 237 -16.08 4.13 3.96
C THR A 237 -16.03 4.54 5.43
N LEU A 238 -14.84 4.69 6.02
CA LEU A 238 -14.70 5.03 7.44
C LEU A 238 -15.18 6.46 7.75
N LEU A 239 -14.86 7.45 6.90
CA LEU A 239 -15.35 8.80 7.06
C LEU A 239 -16.89 8.86 6.98
N THR A 240 -17.49 8.10 6.06
CA THR A 240 -18.94 8.02 5.93
C THR A 240 -19.57 7.27 7.12
N LEU A 241 -18.97 6.17 7.56
CA LEU A 241 -19.42 5.44 8.75
C LEU A 241 -19.37 6.34 9.99
N ALA A 242 -18.34 7.15 10.15
CA ALA A 242 -18.24 8.12 11.23
C ALA A 242 -19.38 9.14 11.22
N GLU A 243 -19.81 9.61 10.04
CA GLU A 243 -20.99 10.49 9.92
C GLU A 243 -22.26 9.78 10.39
N GLN A 244 -22.49 8.50 9.99
CA GLN A 244 -23.65 7.73 10.42
C GLN A 244 -23.67 7.48 11.94
N LEU A 245 -22.50 7.23 12.53
CA LEU A 245 -22.35 6.94 13.95
C LEU A 245 -22.21 8.21 14.83
N SER A 246 -22.19 9.39 14.24
CA SER A 246 -21.89 10.64 14.97
C SER A 246 -22.84 10.94 16.15
N SER A 247 -24.11 10.51 16.06
CA SER A 247 -25.13 10.67 17.12
C SER A 247 -25.54 9.35 17.79
N VAL A 248 -24.86 8.25 17.48
CA VAL A 248 -25.18 6.91 17.99
C VAL A 248 -24.44 6.67 19.30
N GLU A 249 -25.14 6.27 20.34
CA GLU A 249 -24.57 5.75 21.57
C GLU A 249 -24.43 4.23 21.46
N THR A 250 -23.24 3.72 21.70
CA THR A 250 -22.94 2.28 21.69
C THR A 250 -22.42 1.83 23.05
N GLY A 251 -22.46 0.53 23.32
CA GLY A 251 -21.77 -0.06 24.46
C GLY A 251 -20.26 -0.18 24.30
N TYR A 252 -19.72 0.30 23.18
CA TYR A 252 -18.33 0.22 22.79
C TYR A 252 -17.68 1.59 22.63
N GLN A 253 -16.36 1.64 22.77
CA GLN A 253 -15.58 2.75 22.24
C GLN A 253 -15.35 2.48 20.75
N ILE A 254 -15.96 3.28 19.89
CA ILE A 254 -15.67 3.25 18.45
C ILE A 254 -14.27 3.84 18.25
N GLU A 255 -13.37 3.07 17.64
CA GLU A 255 -12.05 3.50 17.21
C GLU A 255 -12.00 3.42 15.69
N MET A 256 -11.51 4.47 15.03
CA MET A 256 -11.20 4.42 13.60
C MET A 256 -9.72 4.78 13.42
N VAL A 257 -9.03 4.00 12.60
CA VAL A 257 -7.59 4.17 12.34
C VAL A 257 -7.39 4.31 10.85
N LEU A 258 -6.92 5.48 10.42
CA LEU A 258 -6.39 5.62 9.07
C LEU A 258 -4.88 5.43 9.18
N PHE A 259 -4.41 4.25 8.79
CA PHE A 259 -2.99 3.93 8.73
C PHE A 259 -2.32 4.75 7.65
N ASN A 260 -1.03 5.04 7.81
CA ASN A 260 -0.29 5.82 6.84
C ASN A 260 1.11 5.23 6.69
N GLY A 261 1.33 4.57 5.57
CA GLY A 261 2.56 3.86 5.26
C GLY A 261 2.38 2.39 4.93
N GLU A 262 1.14 1.93 4.67
CA GLU A 262 0.86 0.57 4.23
C GLU A 262 1.52 0.31 2.87
N ASP A 263 1.37 1.24 1.95
CA ASP A 263 1.99 1.25 0.62
C ASP A 263 3.47 1.69 0.63
N TYR A 264 4.03 1.98 1.79
CA TYR A 264 5.39 2.45 1.95
C TYR A 264 6.32 1.29 2.36
N TYR A 265 7.53 1.26 1.84
CA TYR A 265 8.48 0.15 1.96
C TYR A 265 8.76 -0.35 3.39
N SER A 266 8.57 0.47 4.43
CA SER A 266 8.91 0.10 5.82
C SER A 266 7.73 0.15 6.79
N MET A 267 6.51 0.38 6.31
CA MET A 267 5.27 0.38 7.09
C MET A 267 5.37 1.18 8.42
N PRO A 268 5.84 2.45 8.40
CA PRO A 268 6.19 3.15 9.63
C PRO A 268 4.99 3.51 10.50
N GLY A 269 3.82 3.73 9.90
CA GLY A 269 2.59 4.00 10.63
C GLY A 269 2.08 2.78 11.38
N GLU A 270 2.06 1.64 10.73
CA GLU A 270 1.70 0.34 11.30
C GLU A 270 2.65 -0.03 12.45
N MET A 271 3.96 0.15 12.25
CA MET A 271 4.97 -0.10 13.29
C MET A 271 4.77 0.81 14.51
N ALA A 272 4.43 2.11 14.28
CA ALA A 272 4.11 3.04 15.35
C ALA A 272 2.83 2.62 16.09
N PHE A 273 1.79 2.19 15.37
CA PHE A 273 0.54 1.72 15.96
C PHE A 273 0.74 0.44 16.77
N MET A 274 1.43 -0.56 16.23
CA MET A 274 1.77 -1.80 16.94
C MET A 274 2.48 -1.52 18.27
N SER A 275 3.49 -0.69 18.24
CA SER A 275 4.31 -0.41 19.42
C SER A 275 3.65 0.45 20.49
N GLN A 276 2.68 1.29 20.12
CA GLN A 276 2.08 2.28 21.03
C GLN A 276 0.62 1.98 21.36
N SER A 277 -0.15 1.39 20.45
CA SER A 277 -1.60 1.25 20.57
C SER A 277 -2.07 -0.19 20.80
N LEU A 278 -1.34 -1.21 20.32
CA LEU A 278 -1.71 -2.63 20.50
C LEU A 278 -1.12 -3.29 21.76
N ASN A 279 -0.67 -2.50 22.74
CA ASN A 279 -0.09 -3.02 23.99
C ASN A 279 -1.10 -3.70 24.92
N ASP A 280 -2.41 -3.48 24.73
CA ASP A 280 -3.49 -4.11 25.49
C ASP A 280 -4.54 -4.71 24.55
N PRO A 281 -4.32 -5.91 23.99
CA PRO A 281 -5.30 -6.58 23.15
C PRO A 281 -6.65 -6.86 23.84
N ALA A 282 -6.65 -6.97 25.16
CA ALA A 282 -7.89 -7.20 25.93
C ALA A 282 -8.85 -5.99 25.93
N ALA A 283 -8.33 -4.79 25.64
CA ALA A 283 -9.12 -3.60 25.45
C ALA A 283 -9.99 -3.63 24.19
N TYR A 284 -9.67 -4.52 23.23
CA TYR A 284 -10.43 -4.66 21.98
C TYR A 284 -11.54 -5.70 22.11
N HIS A 285 -12.66 -5.44 21.44
CA HIS A 285 -13.71 -6.41 21.20
C HIS A 285 -13.40 -7.16 19.90
N CYS A 286 -13.28 -6.44 18.79
CA CYS A 286 -12.81 -6.92 17.50
C CYS A 286 -12.41 -5.73 16.60
N ALA A 287 -11.83 -6.04 15.44
CA ALA A 287 -11.41 -5.07 14.44
C ALA A 287 -11.95 -5.41 13.04
N PHE A 288 -12.21 -4.39 12.23
CA PHE A 288 -12.62 -4.48 10.84
C PHE A 288 -11.66 -3.64 9.98
N ASN A 289 -10.99 -4.27 9.02
CA ASN A 289 -10.18 -3.57 8.05
C ASN A 289 -10.93 -3.49 6.72
N VAL A 290 -10.92 -2.31 6.10
CA VAL A 290 -11.57 -2.06 4.81
C VAL A 290 -10.50 -1.65 3.81
N ASP A 291 -10.28 -2.49 2.81
CA ASP A 291 -9.23 -2.28 1.83
C ASP A 291 -9.61 -2.83 0.46
N GLY A 292 -9.60 -1.97 -0.56
CA GLY A 292 -9.90 -2.37 -1.93
C GLY A 292 -11.38 -2.65 -2.21
N VAL A 293 -12.32 -2.03 -1.50
CA VAL A 293 -13.77 -2.19 -1.74
C VAL A 293 -14.28 -1.23 -2.81
N GLY A 294 -15.40 -1.56 -3.46
CA GLY A 294 -16.06 -0.63 -4.40
C GLY A 294 -15.67 -0.81 -5.87
N MET A 295 -15.03 -1.91 -6.24
CA MET A 295 -14.74 -2.19 -7.65
C MET A 295 -16.03 -2.44 -8.45
N GLN A 296 -16.13 -1.85 -9.64
CA GLN A 296 -17.17 -2.17 -10.62
C GLN A 296 -17.12 -3.67 -10.95
N ASP A 297 -18.29 -4.27 -11.16
CA ASP A 297 -18.45 -5.68 -11.52
C ASP A 297 -17.82 -6.68 -10.50
N SER A 298 -17.62 -6.23 -9.24
CA SER A 298 -17.14 -7.06 -8.14
C SER A 298 -18.02 -6.88 -6.90
N SER A 299 -18.18 -7.92 -6.11
CA SER A 299 -18.79 -7.85 -4.78
C SER A 299 -17.73 -7.47 -3.74
N THR A 300 -18.16 -7.05 -2.55
CA THR A 300 -17.28 -6.96 -1.37
C THR A 300 -17.17 -8.35 -0.73
N SER A 301 -15.97 -8.83 -0.49
CA SER A 301 -15.72 -10.05 0.26
C SER A 301 -15.33 -9.76 1.70
N TYR A 302 -15.60 -10.70 2.60
CA TYR A 302 -15.16 -10.66 3.97
C TYR A 302 -14.52 -11.97 4.42
N SER A 303 -13.53 -11.89 5.30
CA SER A 303 -12.86 -13.05 5.91
C SER A 303 -12.56 -12.78 7.38
N PHE A 304 -12.53 -13.87 8.18
CA PHE A 304 -12.37 -13.82 9.63
C PHE A 304 -11.00 -14.35 10.06
N TYR A 305 -10.44 -13.72 11.10
CA TYR A 305 -9.14 -14.06 11.68
C TYR A 305 -9.29 -14.12 13.20
N GLU A 306 -8.96 -15.28 13.83
CA GLU A 306 -9.06 -15.52 15.28
C GLU A 306 -10.43 -15.14 15.88
N PHE A 307 -11.51 -15.30 15.10
CA PHE A 307 -12.84 -14.79 15.43
C PHE A 307 -13.64 -15.81 16.27
N PRO A 308 -14.30 -15.40 17.38
CA PRO A 308 -15.16 -16.27 18.14
C PRO A 308 -16.38 -16.72 17.32
N ALA A 309 -16.68 -18.02 17.32
CA ALA A 309 -17.71 -18.61 16.46
C ALA A 309 -19.10 -17.98 16.63
N GLU A 310 -19.50 -17.63 17.87
CA GLU A 310 -20.81 -17.00 18.15
C GLU A 310 -20.86 -15.59 17.52
N LEU A 311 -19.79 -14.82 17.61
CA LEU A 311 -19.71 -13.47 17.04
C LEU A 311 -19.63 -13.54 15.52
N GLN A 312 -18.86 -14.50 14.98
CA GLN A 312 -18.78 -14.76 13.54
C GLN A 312 -20.17 -15.04 12.96
N GLN A 313 -20.95 -15.95 13.59
CA GLN A 313 -22.29 -16.28 13.14
C GLN A 313 -23.20 -15.04 13.07
N ARG A 314 -23.14 -14.16 14.07
CA ARG A 314 -23.90 -12.91 14.06
C ARG A 314 -23.55 -12.00 12.89
N ILE A 315 -22.27 -11.86 12.56
CA ILE A 315 -21.80 -11.06 11.42
C ILE A 315 -22.22 -11.68 10.09
N GLU A 316 -22.14 -13.02 9.97
CA GLU A 316 -22.62 -13.75 8.80
C GLU A 316 -24.15 -13.58 8.59
N GLU A 317 -24.94 -13.56 9.64
CA GLU A 317 -26.38 -13.28 9.58
C GLU A 317 -26.67 -11.85 9.07
N ILE A 318 -25.82 -10.86 9.45
CA ILE A 318 -25.92 -9.49 8.92
C ILE A 318 -25.50 -9.45 7.44
N ALA A 319 -24.42 -10.13 7.07
CA ALA A 319 -23.93 -10.20 5.70
C ALA A 319 -24.93 -10.89 4.76
N ALA A 320 -25.62 -11.94 5.22
CA ALA A 320 -26.57 -12.72 4.43
C ALA A 320 -27.77 -11.91 3.89
N VAL A 321 -28.08 -10.76 4.49
CA VAL A 321 -29.13 -9.85 4.00
C VAL A 321 -28.56 -8.73 3.11
N SER A 322 -27.28 -8.74 2.83
CA SER A 322 -26.58 -7.79 1.97
C SER A 322 -26.10 -8.53 0.71
N PRO A 323 -26.79 -8.40 -0.44
CA PRO A 323 -26.60 -9.30 -1.59
C PRO A 323 -25.22 -9.18 -2.26
N GLN A 324 -24.42 -8.21 -1.88
CA GLN A 324 -23.10 -7.93 -2.44
C GLN A 324 -21.96 -8.15 -1.46
N LEU A 325 -22.24 -8.83 -0.34
CA LEU A 325 -21.23 -9.28 0.61
C LEU A 325 -21.09 -10.79 0.54
N GLU A 326 -19.88 -11.27 0.25
CA GLU A 326 -19.60 -12.69 0.07
C GLU A 326 -18.46 -13.14 1.01
N PRO A 327 -18.58 -14.32 1.64
CA PRO A 327 -17.47 -14.85 2.43
C PRO A 327 -16.33 -15.28 1.52
N THR A 328 -15.08 -15.08 1.95
CA THR A 328 -13.91 -15.54 1.24
C THR A 328 -12.91 -16.23 2.18
N ASN A 329 -11.95 -16.95 1.61
CA ASN A 329 -10.85 -17.51 2.38
C ASN A 329 -9.98 -16.39 2.97
N PRO A 330 -9.43 -16.58 4.18
CA PRO A 330 -8.46 -15.65 4.74
C PRO A 330 -7.25 -15.46 3.83
N TRP A 331 -6.80 -14.22 3.70
CA TRP A 331 -5.59 -13.85 2.98
C TRP A 331 -4.61 -13.14 3.93
N PRO A 332 -3.29 -13.36 3.80
CA PRO A 332 -2.32 -12.95 4.83
C PRO A 332 -1.75 -11.55 4.63
N MET A 333 -2.39 -10.69 3.83
CA MET A 333 -1.89 -9.36 3.47
C MET A 333 -2.85 -8.27 3.95
N GLY A 334 -2.30 -7.10 4.32
CA GLY A 334 -3.03 -5.91 4.73
C GLY A 334 -3.12 -5.71 6.25
N ASP A 335 -3.64 -4.55 6.64
CA ASP A 335 -3.63 -4.02 8.02
C ASP A 335 -4.42 -4.84 9.04
N HIS A 336 -5.37 -5.67 8.61
CA HIS A 336 -6.08 -6.59 9.52
C HIS A 336 -5.14 -7.56 10.25
N MET A 337 -3.98 -7.86 9.63
CA MET A 337 -2.98 -8.75 10.23
C MET A 337 -2.31 -8.15 11.47
N LEU A 338 -2.30 -6.83 11.62
CA LEU A 338 -1.80 -6.17 12.83
C LEU A 338 -2.65 -6.58 14.04
N PHE A 339 -3.96 -6.57 13.88
CA PHE A 339 -4.92 -6.95 14.92
C PHE A 339 -4.89 -8.47 15.14
N ALA A 340 -4.99 -9.26 14.09
CA ALA A 340 -4.95 -10.72 14.17
C ALA A 340 -3.64 -11.23 14.81
N GLY A 341 -2.50 -10.67 14.41
CA GLY A 341 -1.19 -10.99 14.99
C GLY A 341 -1.04 -10.62 16.46
N ALA A 342 -1.81 -9.63 16.93
CA ALA A 342 -1.91 -9.27 18.35
C ALA A 342 -2.94 -10.12 19.12
N GLY A 343 -3.61 -11.07 18.47
CA GLY A 343 -4.64 -11.92 19.08
C GLY A 343 -6.01 -11.21 19.24
N ILE A 344 -6.25 -10.15 18.47
CA ILE A 344 -7.51 -9.43 18.41
C ILE A 344 -8.33 -10.02 17.25
N PRO A 345 -9.59 -10.47 17.49
CA PRO A 345 -10.46 -10.94 16.43
C PRO A 345 -10.59 -9.89 15.32
N ALA A 346 -10.29 -10.26 14.08
CA ALA A 346 -10.28 -9.32 12.96
C ALA A 346 -11.11 -9.80 11.77
N VAL A 347 -11.69 -8.86 11.04
CA VAL A 347 -12.38 -9.07 9.76
C VAL A 347 -11.70 -8.22 8.71
N ALA A 348 -11.34 -8.82 7.59
CA ALA A 348 -10.91 -8.08 6.39
C ALA A 348 -12.07 -7.98 5.41
N LEU A 349 -12.27 -6.78 4.86
CA LEU A 349 -13.22 -6.51 3.77
C LEU A 349 -12.43 -6.01 2.54
N THR A 350 -12.65 -6.66 1.39
CA THR A 350 -11.97 -6.31 0.13
C THR A 350 -12.84 -6.70 -1.07
N ALA A 351 -12.40 -6.41 -2.31
CA ALA A 351 -13.09 -6.90 -3.51
C ALA A 351 -12.92 -8.42 -3.67
N THR A 352 -13.94 -9.11 -4.18
CA THR A 352 -13.88 -10.57 -4.41
C THR A 352 -12.80 -10.98 -5.40
N ASN A 353 -12.41 -10.10 -6.32
CA ASN A 353 -11.38 -10.32 -7.35
C ASN A 353 -10.04 -9.63 -7.02
N ILE A 354 -9.73 -9.42 -5.73
CA ILE A 354 -8.56 -8.66 -5.27
C ILE A 354 -7.25 -9.09 -5.91
N TYR A 355 -6.98 -10.39 -6.06
CA TYR A 355 -5.76 -10.89 -6.70
C TYR A 355 -5.59 -10.41 -8.14
N SER A 356 -6.68 -10.39 -8.93
CA SER A 356 -6.66 -9.85 -10.28
C SER A 356 -6.45 -8.33 -10.31
N LEU A 357 -6.97 -7.62 -9.30
CA LEU A 357 -6.78 -6.17 -9.18
C LEU A 357 -5.34 -5.82 -8.80
N MET A 358 -4.70 -6.61 -7.94
CA MET A 358 -3.28 -6.45 -7.61
C MET A 358 -2.36 -6.64 -8.84
N GLU A 359 -2.75 -7.50 -9.79
CA GLU A 359 -1.96 -7.75 -10.98
C GLU A 359 -2.09 -6.65 -12.06
N SER A 360 -3.20 -5.90 -12.09
CA SER A 360 -3.54 -5.07 -13.25
C SER A 360 -4.03 -3.65 -12.97
N VAL A 361 -4.43 -3.36 -11.75
CA VAL A 361 -5.08 -2.09 -11.36
C VAL A 361 -4.36 -1.41 -10.21
N MET A 362 -4.27 -2.07 -9.06
CA MET A 362 -3.65 -1.52 -7.86
C MET A 362 -2.19 -1.15 -8.12
N HIS A 363 -1.70 -0.12 -7.43
CA HIS A 363 -0.36 0.44 -7.61
C HIS A 363 -0.08 0.99 -9.02
N THR A 364 -1.13 1.24 -9.82
CA THR A 364 -1.02 1.83 -11.16
C THR A 364 -1.93 3.06 -11.32
N PRO A 365 -1.70 3.91 -12.33
CA PRO A 365 -2.61 5.03 -12.65
C PRO A 365 -4.05 4.60 -13.03
N ASN A 366 -4.28 3.29 -13.28
CA ASN A 366 -5.60 2.74 -13.57
C ASN A 366 -6.48 2.67 -12.32
N ASP A 367 -5.90 2.68 -11.11
CA ASP A 367 -6.65 2.78 -9.86
C ASP A 367 -7.13 4.22 -9.64
N ASN A 368 -8.21 4.57 -10.29
CA ASN A 368 -8.81 5.90 -10.27
C ASN A 368 -10.34 5.85 -10.17
N LEU A 369 -10.99 6.99 -10.03
CA LEU A 369 -12.44 7.09 -9.81
C LEU A 369 -13.31 6.45 -10.90
N SER A 370 -12.80 6.24 -12.12
CA SER A 370 -13.59 5.70 -13.23
C SER A 370 -13.95 4.22 -13.07
N ILE A 371 -13.25 3.50 -12.21
CA ILE A 371 -13.46 2.07 -11.96
C ILE A 371 -14.29 1.80 -10.69
N VAL A 372 -14.67 2.86 -9.96
CA VAL A 372 -15.38 2.73 -8.68
C VAL A 372 -16.89 2.72 -8.87
N ASP A 373 -17.54 1.75 -8.26
CA ASP A 373 -18.99 1.75 -8.04
C ASP A 373 -19.30 2.23 -6.60
N PHE A 374 -19.77 3.45 -6.49
CA PHE A 374 -20.09 4.07 -5.20
C PHE A 374 -21.18 3.32 -4.42
N GLU A 375 -22.08 2.59 -5.09
CA GLU A 375 -23.12 1.80 -4.39
C GLU A 375 -22.51 0.65 -3.61
N ARG A 376 -21.41 0.05 -4.09
CA ARG A 376 -20.68 -1.00 -3.36
C ARG A 376 -20.09 -0.48 -2.05
N ILE A 377 -19.58 0.75 -2.08
CA ILE A 377 -19.05 1.39 -0.88
C ILE A 377 -20.20 1.72 0.09
N VAL A 378 -21.33 2.19 -0.41
CA VAL A 378 -22.55 2.42 0.40
C VAL A 378 -22.99 1.14 1.09
N GLU A 379 -23.03 0.00 0.39
CA GLU A 379 -23.38 -1.31 0.95
C GLU A 379 -22.42 -1.74 2.07
N THR A 380 -21.11 -1.46 1.89
CA THR A 380 -20.09 -1.71 2.91
C THR A 380 -20.32 -0.83 4.16
N VAL A 381 -20.61 0.46 3.98
CA VAL A 381 -20.97 1.36 5.10
C VAL A 381 -22.22 0.87 5.85
N GLU A 382 -23.29 0.53 5.13
CA GLU A 382 -24.53 0.04 5.72
C GLU A 382 -24.35 -1.31 6.46
N PHE A 383 -23.45 -2.17 5.94
CA PHE A 383 -23.08 -3.40 6.62
C PHE A 383 -22.36 -3.11 7.94
N LEU A 384 -21.34 -2.26 7.94
CA LEU A 384 -20.57 -1.93 9.14
C LEU A 384 -21.44 -1.18 10.17
N GLU A 385 -22.35 -0.31 9.74
CA GLU A 385 -23.32 0.35 10.62
C GLU A 385 -24.22 -0.69 11.32
N LYS A 386 -24.75 -1.67 10.57
CA LYS A 386 -25.55 -2.76 11.16
C LYS A 386 -24.74 -3.61 12.15
N VAL A 387 -23.47 -3.88 11.83
CA VAL A 387 -22.56 -4.58 12.75
C VAL A 387 -22.46 -3.83 14.08
N VAL A 388 -22.21 -2.51 14.06
CA VAL A 388 -22.12 -1.69 15.29
C VAL A 388 -23.39 -1.77 16.15
N HIS A 389 -24.56 -1.87 15.54
CA HIS A 389 -25.83 -1.95 16.23
C HIS A 389 -26.20 -3.35 16.75
N THR A 390 -25.52 -4.40 16.29
CA THR A 390 -25.93 -5.81 16.50
C THR A 390 -25.02 -6.57 17.45
N ILE A 391 -23.71 -6.28 17.45
CA ILE A 391 -22.69 -7.03 18.23
C ILE A 391 -22.54 -6.57 19.67
#